data_119888d49e26ed31fb4325b1a81f70f0
#
_entry.id   119888d49e26ed31fb4325b1a81f70f0
#
_cell.length_a   1.000
_cell.length_b   1.000
_cell.length_c   1.000
_cell.angle_alpha   90.00
_cell.angle_beta   90.00
_cell.angle_gamma   90.00
#
_symmetry.space_group_name_H-M   'P 1'
#
loop_
_entity.id
_entity.type
_entity.pdbx_description
1 polymer ?
#
loop_
_entity_poly.entity_id
_entity_poly.type
_entity_poly.pdbx_seq_one_letter_code
_entity_poly.pdbx_strand_id
1 'polypeptide(L)'
;MRYDFLIVGAGFAGSVCAERLAARGKRVLVVDKRNHIGGNAYDRKDENGVLIHPYGPHIFHTNSKRIFEYLSAFTDWHFYEHRVRAWVDGNLYPIPINRTTINKLYGLNLSEQDTLVFLESVREARETITTSEDVVLSNVGRDLCEKFFRGYTRKQWGLDLSQLSAGVAARIPTRSNDDDRYFTDTFQFMPAQGYTAMFEKMLASPDIEVRLSTDYDEMKAIIEYGHVVYTGPIDAYFGYRFGKLPYRSLYFEHLHRSGVERLQPTGTINYPNDHEYTRITEFKHLTGQQHRGTSIVKEYPRAEGEPYYPIPRKENEALFMRYNALAEEVDDVTFVGRLSASTRLLQHGPSCWRRAQGCRRGLSKEKSNLRRDCRLSFDVPKSDSYVIGKLRDEKVFGPFSGVGTVSCIRSGSLVRRPPTLT
;
A
#
# COMPACT_ATOMS: atom_id res chain seq x y z
N MET A 1 7.61 30.13 -22.50
CA MET A 1 6.24 29.99 -21.91
C MET A 1 6.44 29.59 -20.44
N ARG A 2 5.89 30.32 -19.49
CA ARG A 2 6.12 30.10 -18.07
C ARG A 2 5.03 29.20 -17.49
N TYR A 3 5.41 28.19 -16.69
CA TYR A 3 4.50 27.35 -15.91
C TYR A 3 4.51 27.81 -14.44
N ASP A 4 3.37 27.67 -13.76
CA ASP A 4 3.33 27.87 -12.30
C ASP A 4 4.04 26.71 -11.58
N PHE A 5 3.87 25.48 -12.10
CA PHE A 5 4.43 24.26 -11.52
C PHE A 5 5.05 23.36 -12.58
N LEU A 6 6.23 22.81 -12.21
CA LEU A 6 6.86 21.67 -12.89
C LEU A 6 6.68 20.44 -12.00
N ILE A 7 6.01 19.42 -12.51
CA ILE A 7 5.78 18.15 -11.80
C ILE A 7 6.67 17.06 -12.42
N VAL A 8 7.50 16.45 -11.60
CA VAL A 8 8.41 15.37 -12.00
C VAL A 8 7.83 14.02 -11.62
N GLY A 9 7.42 13.26 -12.63
CA GLY A 9 6.77 11.96 -12.53
C GLY A 9 5.27 12.03 -12.79
N ALA A 10 4.80 11.24 -13.78
CA ALA A 10 3.40 11.13 -14.20
C ALA A 10 2.66 9.93 -13.56
N GLY A 11 3.15 9.42 -12.41
CA GLY A 11 2.46 8.41 -11.61
C GLY A 11 1.33 9.00 -10.76
N PHE A 12 0.71 8.21 -9.86
CA PHE A 12 -0.38 8.67 -9.00
C PHE A 12 -0.08 10.01 -8.32
N ALA A 13 1.10 10.13 -7.70
CA ALA A 13 1.46 11.33 -6.96
C ALA A 13 1.46 12.59 -7.84
N GLY A 14 2.15 12.52 -8.97
CA GLY A 14 2.25 13.65 -9.88
C GLY A 14 0.92 13.96 -10.57
N SER A 15 0.19 12.95 -11.05
CA SER A 15 -1.09 13.16 -11.76
C SER A 15 -2.14 13.80 -10.86
N VAL A 16 -2.24 13.36 -9.59
CA VAL A 16 -3.16 13.98 -8.63
C VAL A 16 -2.75 15.42 -8.33
N CYS A 17 -1.45 15.70 -8.14
CA CYS A 17 -0.98 17.07 -7.94
C CYS A 17 -1.27 17.95 -9.15
N ALA A 18 -1.03 17.45 -10.38
CA ALA A 18 -1.30 18.17 -11.61
C ALA A 18 -2.77 18.55 -11.72
N GLU A 19 -3.65 17.58 -11.56
CA GLU A 19 -5.09 17.78 -11.63
C GLU A 19 -5.59 18.77 -10.58
N ARG A 20 -5.17 18.64 -9.32
CA ARG A 20 -5.58 19.55 -8.24
C ARG A 20 -5.05 20.97 -8.42
N LEU A 21 -3.89 21.17 -9.02
CA LEU A 21 -3.32 22.48 -9.34
C LEU A 21 -4.05 23.12 -10.53
N ALA A 22 -4.26 22.35 -11.61
CA ALA A 22 -5.00 22.82 -12.78
C ALA A 22 -6.45 23.20 -12.42
N ALA A 23 -7.14 22.43 -11.58
CA ALA A 23 -8.45 22.77 -11.05
C ALA A 23 -8.50 24.10 -10.28
N ARG A 24 -7.34 24.71 -9.97
CA ARG A 24 -7.19 26.04 -9.35
C ARG A 24 -6.66 27.08 -10.33
N GLY A 25 -6.71 26.81 -11.62
CA GLY A 25 -6.25 27.72 -12.65
C GLY A 25 -4.73 27.87 -12.71
N LYS A 26 -3.95 26.87 -12.25
CA LYS A 26 -2.49 26.86 -12.35
C LYS A 26 -2.05 26.16 -13.62
N ARG A 27 -1.10 26.75 -14.32
CA ARG A 27 -0.46 26.12 -15.48
C ARG A 27 0.61 25.14 -15.03
N VAL A 28 0.47 23.89 -15.44
CA VAL A 28 1.28 22.77 -14.97
C VAL A 28 1.97 22.09 -16.13
N LEU A 29 3.28 21.87 -16.01
CA LEU A 29 4.01 20.94 -16.86
C LEU A 29 4.32 19.68 -16.06
N VAL A 30 3.91 18.52 -16.57
CA VAL A 30 4.28 17.21 -16.05
C VAL A 30 5.34 16.60 -16.96
N VAL A 31 6.46 16.17 -16.38
CA VAL A 31 7.52 15.45 -17.10
C VAL A 31 7.70 14.05 -16.52
N ASP A 32 7.91 13.05 -17.37
CA ASP A 32 8.28 11.71 -16.95
C ASP A 32 9.34 11.14 -17.88
N LYS A 33 10.36 10.51 -17.30
CA LYS A 33 11.43 9.83 -18.07
C LYS A 33 10.94 8.65 -18.88
N ARG A 34 9.80 8.05 -18.51
CA ARG A 34 9.13 6.97 -19.24
C ARG A 34 8.32 7.52 -20.42
N ASN A 35 8.05 6.66 -21.36
CA ASN A 35 7.23 6.98 -22.55
C ASN A 35 5.73 6.82 -22.32
N HIS A 36 5.29 6.73 -21.05
CA HIS A 36 3.89 6.57 -20.66
C HIS A 36 3.59 7.26 -19.34
N ILE A 37 2.33 7.59 -19.10
CA ILE A 37 1.78 8.06 -17.83
C ILE A 37 1.46 6.89 -16.90
N GLY A 38 1.00 7.18 -15.68
CA GLY A 38 0.55 6.18 -14.70
C GLY A 38 1.67 5.63 -13.81
N GLY A 39 2.94 5.90 -14.13
CA GLY A 39 4.08 5.40 -13.33
C GLY A 39 4.05 3.86 -13.22
N ASN A 40 4.18 3.31 -12.01
CA ASN A 40 4.10 1.85 -11.81
C ASN A 40 2.67 1.29 -11.93
N ALA A 41 1.64 2.13 -11.86
CA ALA A 41 0.25 1.70 -12.09
C ALA A 41 -0.16 1.70 -13.57
N TYR A 42 0.77 2.03 -14.48
CA TYR A 42 0.55 1.94 -15.92
C TYR A 42 0.05 0.55 -16.30
N ASP A 43 -0.97 0.50 -17.13
CA ASP A 43 -1.49 -0.70 -17.75
C ASP A 43 -1.67 -0.51 -19.26
N ARG A 44 -1.63 -1.61 -19.96
CA ARG A 44 -1.82 -1.64 -21.42
C ARG A 44 -2.31 -3.00 -21.87
N LYS A 45 -2.88 -3.08 -23.04
CA LYS A 45 -3.06 -4.39 -23.69
C LYS A 45 -1.71 -4.94 -24.13
N ASP A 46 -1.50 -6.23 -23.88
CA ASP A 46 -0.37 -6.95 -24.46
C ASP A 46 -0.60 -7.21 -25.97
N GLU A 47 0.36 -7.87 -26.61
CA GLU A 47 0.30 -8.18 -28.06
C GLU A 47 -0.87 -9.10 -28.41
N ASN A 48 -1.47 -9.78 -27.44
CA ASN A 48 -2.59 -10.68 -27.60
C ASN A 48 -3.94 -10.01 -27.22
N GLY A 49 -3.92 -8.74 -26.80
CA GLY A 49 -5.12 -7.98 -26.46
C GLY A 49 -5.57 -8.09 -25.01
N VAL A 50 -4.83 -8.78 -24.14
CA VAL A 50 -5.12 -8.87 -22.70
C VAL A 50 -4.60 -7.61 -22.01
N LEU A 51 -5.44 -6.95 -21.21
CA LEU A 51 -5.02 -5.85 -20.35
C LEU A 51 -4.10 -6.37 -19.24
N ILE A 52 -2.89 -5.87 -19.21
CA ILE A 52 -1.84 -6.27 -18.26
C ILE A 52 -1.27 -5.05 -17.51
N HIS A 53 -0.67 -5.28 -16.36
CA HIS A 53 0.10 -4.30 -15.60
C HIS A 53 1.59 -4.60 -15.75
N PRO A 54 2.35 -3.86 -16.59
CA PRO A 54 3.75 -4.14 -16.88
C PRO A 54 4.67 -4.14 -15.66
N TYR A 55 4.29 -3.39 -14.63
CA TYR A 55 5.07 -3.22 -13.39
C TYR A 55 4.46 -3.96 -12.19
N GLY A 56 3.78 -5.09 -12.46
CA GLY A 56 3.09 -5.87 -11.45
C GLY A 56 1.70 -5.33 -11.06
N PRO A 57 0.89 -6.14 -10.37
CA PRO A 57 -0.49 -5.79 -10.08
C PRO A 57 -0.58 -4.57 -9.16
N HIS A 58 -1.45 -3.63 -9.53
CA HIS A 58 -1.89 -2.54 -8.69
C HIS A 58 -3.39 -2.74 -8.42
N ILE A 59 -3.78 -2.75 -7.16
CA ILE A 59 -5.15 -2.98 -6.73
C ILE A 59 -5.57 -1.76 -5.91
N PHE A 60 -6.70 -1.17 -6.27
CA PHE A 60 -7.25 -0.06 -5.52
C PHE A 60 -8.03 -0.58 -4.31
N HIS A 61 -7.61 -0.17 -3.12
CA HIS A 61 -8.32 -0.44 -1.88
C HIS A 61 -8.18 0.74 -0.92
N THR A 62 -9.27 1.08 -0.21
CA THR A 62 -9.27 2.19 0.73
C THR A 62 -10.46 2.15 1.67
N ASN A 63 -10.30 2.70 2.87
CA ASN A 63 -11.41 3.03 3.78
C ASN A 63 -11.87 4.50 3.65
N SER A 64 -11.19 5.30 2.83
CA SER A 64 -11.49 6.71 2.66
C SER A 64 -12.52 6.95 1.55
N LYS A 65 -13.77 7.24 1.95
CA LYS A 65 -14.83 7.63 1.03
C LYS A 65 -14.41 8.80 0.13
N ARG A 66 -13.69 9.78 0.70
CA ARG A 66 -13.21 10.95 -0.04
C ARG A 66 -12.26 10.58 -1.19
N ILE A 67 -11.33 9.61 -0.97
CA ILE A 67 -10.41 9.17 -2.02
C ILE A 67 -11.18 8.41 -3.09
N PHE A 68 -12.09 7.53 -2.69
CA PHE A 68 -12.94 6.79 -3.61
C PHE A 68 -13.78 7.74 -4.47
N GLU A 69 -14.49 8.70 -3.87
CA GLU A 69 -15.30 9.68 -4.59
C GLU A 69 -14.47 10.56 -5.53
N TYR A 70 -13.27 10.98 -5.08
CA TYR A 70 -12.36 11.76 -5.92
C TYR A 70 -11.93 10.99 -7.19
N LEU A 71 -11.49 9.76 -7.04
CA LEU A 71 -11.06 8.95 -8.19
C LEU A 71 -12.23 8.52 -9.07
N SER A 72 -13.44 8.38 -8.51
CA SER A 72 -14.67 8.06 -9.24
C SER A 72 -15.07 9.14 -10.26
N ALA A 73 -14.52 10.35 -10.16
CA ALA A 73 -14.69 11.38 -11.17
C ALA A 73 -13.94 11.06 -12.49
N PHE A 74 -12.97 10.13 -12.45
CA PHE A 74 -12.08 9.82 -13.56
C PHE A 74 -12.23 8.38 -14.10
N THR A 75 -12.99 7.53 -13.42
CA THR A 75 -13.19 6.14 -13.84
C THR A 75 -14.48 5.57 -13.27
N ASP A 76 -15.06 4.61 -14.01
CA ASP A 76 -16.00 3.66 -13.47
C ASP A 76 -15.23 2.54 -12.76
N TRP A 77 -15.88 1.80 -11.88
CA TRP A 77 -15.25 0.79 -11.06
C TRP A 77 -15.75 -0.61 -11.35
N HIS A 78 -14.82 -1.55 -11.45
CA HIS A 78 -15.06 -2.98 -11.39
C HIS A 78 -14.80 -3.47 -9.96
N PHE A 79 -15.80 -4.05 -9.30
CA PHE A 79 -15.66 -4.60 -7.94
C PHE A 79 -14.66 -5.76 -7.96
N TYR A 80 -13.66 -5.72 -7.09
CA TYR A 80 -12.64 -6.75 -6.99
C TYR A 80 -12.10 -6.87 -5.58
N GLU A 81 -12.37 -7.98 -4.91
CA GLU A 81 -11.73 -8.33 -3.64
C GLU A 81 -10.50 -9.20 -3.91
N HIS A 82 -9.35 -8.72 -3.51
CA HIS A 82 -8.10 -9.44 -3.74
C HIS A 82 -7.98 -10.66 -2.83
N ARG A 83 -7.77 -11.82 -3.43
CA ARG A 83 -7.50 -13.08 -2.75
C ARG A 83 -6.17 -13.64 -3.21
N VAL A 84 -5.35 -14.07 -2.25
CA VAL A 84 -4.03 -14.62 -2.47
C VAL A 84 -3.98 -16.06 -1.96
N ARG A 85 -3.27 -16.92 -2.66
CA ARG A 85 -2.90 -18.25 -2.19
C ARG A 85 -1.39 -18.34 -2.05
N ALA A 86 -0.92 -19.19 -1.15
CA ALA A 86 0.48 -19.59 -1.10
C ALA A 86 0.61 -21.03 -1.55
N TRP A 87 1.60 -21.30 -2.39
CA TRP A 87 2.01 -22.64 -2.76
C TRP A 87 3.03 -23.14 -1.74
N VAL A 88 2.67 -24.14 -0.95
CA VAL A 88 3.48 -24.71 0.11
C VAL A 88 3.32 -26.22 0.09
N ASP A 89 4.43 -26.95 0.07
CA ASP A 89 4.46 -28.43 0.11
C ASP A 89 3.49 -29.09 -0.90
N GLY A 90 3.46 -28.56 -2.14
CA GLY A 90 2.63 -29.09 -3.22
C GLY A 90 1.14 -28.70 -3.17
N ASN A 91 0.73 -27.81 -2.28
CA ASN A 91 -0.66 -27.42 -2.10
C ASN A 91 -0.85 -25.89 -2.05
N LEU A 92 -2.07 -25.46 -2.38
CA LEU A 92 -2.49 -24.05 -2.28
C LEU A 92 -3.22 -23.79 -0.99
N TYR A 93 -2.79 -22.76 -0.25
CA TYR A 93 -3.37 -22.31 1.01
C TYR A 93 -3.78 -20.85 0.95
N PRO A 94 -4.88 -20.42 1.58
CA PRO A 94 -5.22 -19.00 1.72
C PRO A 94 -4.12 -18.20 2.43
N ILE A 95 -3.88 -16.97 1.95
CA ILE A 95 -3.10 -15.93 2.61
C ILE A 95 -3.96 -14.65 2.60
N PRO A 96 -4.13 -13.98 3.76
CA PRO A 96 -3.52 -14.21 5.10
C PRO A 96 -3.86 -15.56 5.72
N ILE A 97 -2.98 -16.02 6.65
CA ILE A 97 -3.22 -17.24 7.43
C ILE A 97 -4.58 -17.14 8.13
N ASN A 98 -5.44 -18.12 7.92
CA ASN A 98 -6.79 -18.19 8.48
C ASN A 98 -7.15 -19.62 8.87
N ARG A 99 -8.39 -19.85 9.38
CA ARG A 99 -8.86 -21.17 9.79
C ARG A 99 -8.74 -22.21 8.68
N THR A 100 -9.10 -21.84 7.45
CA THR A 100 -8.98 -22.75 6.29
C THR A 100 -7.53 -23.14 6.03
N THR A 101 -6.58 -22.21 6.17
CA THR A 101 -5.14 -22.49 6.03
C THR A 101 -4.69 -23.50 7.08
N ILE A 102 -5.05 -23.30 8.34
CA ILE A 102 -4.68 -24.17 9.47
C ILE A 102 -5.30 -25.56 9.31
N ASN A 103 -6.60 -25.63 9.09
CA ASN A 103 -7.32 -26.89 8.94
C ASN A 103 -6.77 -27.73 7.78
N LYS A 104 -6.53 -27.09 6.62
CA LYS A 104 -6.01 -27.76 5.45
C LYS A 104 -4.56 -28.22 5.64
N LEU A 105 -3.70 -27.40 6.27
CA LEU A 105 -2.27 -27.70 6.43
C LEU A 105 -2.03 -28.89 7.39
N TYR A 106 -2.79 -28.91 8.47
CA TYR A 106 -2.60 -29.89 9.55
C TYR A 106 -3.63 -31.04 9.53
N GLY A 107 -4.53 -31.08 8.55
CA GLY A 107 -5.58 -32.11 8.49
C GLY A 107 -6.58 -32.02 9.66
N LEU A 108 -6.86 -30.81 10.13
CA LEU A 108 -7.73 -30.53 11.28
C LEU A 108 -9.11 -30.07 10.81
N ASN A 109 -10.06 -30.03 11.77
CA ASN A 109 -11.41 -29.48 11.55
C ASN A 109 -11.77 -28.57 12.74
N LEU A 110 -10.99 -27.54 12.94
CA LEU A 110 -11.14 -26.58 14.04
C LEU A 110 -12.30 -25.64 13.76
N SER A 111 -13.06 -25.32 14.82
CA SER A 111 -13.96 -24.17 14.84
C SER A 111 -13.16 -22.86 14.92
N GLU A 112 -13.84 -21.72 14.83
CA GLU A 112 -13.20 -20.41 15.00
C GLU A 112 -12.54 -20.28 16.38
N GLN A 113 -13.23 -20.73 17.43
CA GLN A 113 -12.71 -20.71 18.80
C GLN A 113 -11.52 -21.66 18.99
N ASP A 114 -11.60 -22.88 18.42
CA ASP A 114 -10.48 -23.84 18.51
C ASP A 114 -9.26 -23.35 17.73
N THR A 115 -9.48 -22.60 16.64
CA THR A 115 -8.40 -21.96 15.87
C THR A 115 -7.67 -20.91 16.70
N LEU A 116 -8.36 -20.14 17.54
CA LEU A 116 -7.72 -19.23 18.48
C LEU A 116 -6.85 -19.97 19.48
N VAL A 117 -7.39 -21.07 20.06
CA VAL A 117 -6.65 -21.92 21.00
C VAL A 117 -5.42 -22.55 20.35
N PHE A 118 -5.57 -23.04 19.10
CA PHE A 118 -4.45 -23.58 18.33
C PHE A 118 -3.35 -22.51 18.13
N LEU A 119 -3.71 -21.34 17.64
CA LEU A 119 -2.75 -20.23 17.43
C LEU A 119 -2.06 -19.84 18.73
N GLU A 120 -2.80 -19.79 19.85
CA GLU A 120 -2.23 -19.52 21.18
C GLU A 120 -1.20 -20.57 21.59
N SER A 121 -1.46 -21.85 21.25
CA SER A 121 -0.58 -22.97 21.63
C SER A 121 0.71 -23.04 20.82
N VAL A 122 0.73 -22.53 19.57
CA VAL A 122 1.90 -22.61 18.68
C VAL A 122 2.73 -21.34 18.62
N ARG A 123 2.18 -20.19 19.03
CA ARG A 123 2.89 -18.92 18.99
C ARG A 123 4.00 -18.85 20.02
N GLU A 124 5.07 -18.16 19.69
CA GLU A 124 6.19 -17.91 20.59
C GLU A 124 6.03 -16.54 21.25
N ALA A 125 5.85 -16.50 22.56
CA ALA A 125 5.77 -15.25 23.30
C ALA A 125 7.07 -14.43 23.16
N ARG A 126 6.94 -13.12 22.95
CA ARG A 126 8.05 -12.17 22.86
C ARG A 126 7.83 -11.04 23.85
N GLU A 127 8.82 -10.75 24.68
CA GLU A 127 8.76 -9.60 25.60
C GLU A 127 8.73 -8.27 24.85
N THR A 128 9.45 -8.20 23.73
CA THR A 128 9.52 -7.01 22.88
C THR A 128 9.39 -7.40 21.41
N ILE A 129 8.65 -6.60 20.64
CA ILE A 129 8.46 -6.76 19.19
C ILE A 129 9.29 -5.68 18.50
N THR A 130 10.40 -6.05 17.89
CA THR A 130 11.31 -5.14 17.18
C THR A 130 11.51 -5.50 15.72
N THR A 131 11.44 -6.78 15.39
CA THR A 131 11.68 -7.32 14.06
C THR A 131 10.42 -7.94 13.46
N SER A 132 10.44 -8.16 12.16
CA SER A 132 9.40 -8.92 11.47
C SER A 132 9.33 -10.36 11.94
N GLU A 133 10.46 -10.95 12.37
CA GLU A 133 10.47 -12.30 12.95
C GLU A 133 9.68 -12.36 14.25
N ASP A 134 9.88 -11.36 15.15
CA ASP A 134 9.14 -11.29 16.41
C ASP A 134 7.63 -11.22 16.14
N VAL A 135 7.20 -10.43 15.17
CA VAL A 135 5.79 -10.31 14.78
C VAL A 135 5.23 -11.65 14.29
N VAL A 136 5.93 -12.32 13.38
CA VAL A 136 5.42 -13.56 12.80
C VAL A 136 5.38 -14.67 13.86
N LEU A 137 6.46 -14.86 14.61
CA LEU A 137 6.54 -15.90 15.63
C LEU A 137 5.51 -15.70 16.75
N SER A 138 5.26 -14.46 17.17
CA SER A 138 4.23 -14.13 18.17
C SER A 138 2.80 -14.29 17.67
N ASN A 139 2.57 -14.34 16.35
CA ASN A 139 1.24 -14.49 15.78
C ASN A 139 0.92 -15.92 15.37
N VAL A 140 1.87 -16.63 14.74
CA VAL A 140 1.60 -17.92 14.08
C VAL A 140 2.57 -19.03 14.48
N GLY A 141 3.62 -18.74 15.23
CA GLY A 141 4.64 -19.71 15.65
C GLY A 141 5.61 -20.09 14.53
N ARG A 142 6.55 -20.99 14.86
CA ARG A 142 7.71 -21.30 14.01
C ARG A 142 7.36 -22.04 12.73
N ASP A 143 6.54 -23.08 12.79
CA ASP A 143 6.24 -23.91 11.61
C ASP A 143 5.57 -23.09 10.50
N LEU A 144 4.55 -22.30 10.83
CA LEU A 144 3.90 -21.40 9.88
C LEU A 144 4.84 -20.28 9.41
N CYS A 145 5.73 -19.80 10.27
CA CYS A 145 6.77 -18.83 9.92
C CYS A 145 7.68 -19.37 8.81
N GLU A 146 8.22 -20.58 8.99
CA GLU A 146 9.11 -21.21 8.01
C GLU A 146 8.39 -21.50 6.69
N LYS A 147 7.16 -22.02 6.75
CA LYS A 147 6.39 -22.43 5.56
C LYS A 147 5.91 -21.25 4.71
N PHE A 148 5.49 -20.14 5.33
CA PHE A 148 4.77 -19.07 4.61
C PHE A 148 5.51 -17.74 4.53
N PHE A 149 6.42 -17.44 5.48
CA PHE A 149 6.97 -16.09 5.61
C PHE A 149 8.47 -16.00 5.36
N ARG A 150 9.28 -16.88 5.93
CA ARG A 150 10.74 -16.73 5.91
C ARG A 150 11.32 -16.77 4.51
N GLY A 151 11.01 -17.82 3.74
CA GLY A 151 11.50 -17.97 2.36
C GLY A 151 11.03 -16.85 1.45
N TYR A 152 9.74 -16.48 1.53
CA TYR A 152 9.18 -15.34 0.81
C TYR A 152 9.93 -14.04 1.13
N THR A 153 10.15 -13.77 2.42
CA THR A 153 10.83 -12.56 2.88
C THR A 153 12.27 -12.48 2.40
N ARG A 154 13.02 -13.59 2.47
CA ARG A 154 14.40 -13.66 1.95
C ARG A 154 14.46 -13.36 0.46
N LYS A 155 13.54 -13.89 -0.34
CA LYS A 155 13.45 -13.57 -1.77
C LYS A 155 13.10 -12.11 -2.00
N GLN A 156 12.02 -11.63 -1.38
CA GLN A 156 11.50 -10.28 -1.59
C GLN A 156 12.47 -9.19 -1.17
N TRP A 157 13.10 -9.34 -0.01
CA TRP A 157 13.94 -8.30 0.58
C TRP A 157 15.44 -8.54 0.47
N GLY A 158 15.87 -9.76 0.14
CA GLY A 158 17.28 -10.17 0.23
C GLY A 158 17.80 -10.23 1.66
N LEU A 159 16.90 -10.26 2.65
CA LEU A 159 17.17 -10.19 4.09
C LEU A 159 16.28 -11.18 4.83
N ASP A 160 16.72 -11.63 5.99
CA ASP A 160 15.90 -12.44 6.88
C ASP A 160 14.86 -11.59 7.62
N LEU A 161 13.80 -12.24 8.13
CA LEU A 161 12.76 -11.60 8.96
C LEU A 161 13.34 -10.87 10.18
N SER A 162 14.41 -11.41 10.79
CA SER A 162 15.11 -10.82 11.92
C SER A 162 15.86 -9.53 11.62
N GLN A 163 16.13 -9.26 10.33
CA GLN A 163 16.86 -8.08 9.87
C GLN A 163 15.93 -6.94 9.41
N LEU A 164 14.63 -7.18 9.38
CA LEU A 164 13.61 -6.23 8.94
C LEU A 164 12.82 -5.67 10.10
N SER A 165 12.43 -4.41 10.01
CA SER A 165 11.57 -3.76 11.00
C SER A 165 10.22 -4.48 11.13
N ALA A 166 9.67 -4.53 12.35
CA ALA A 166 8.41 -5.20 12.67
C ALA A 166 7.24 -4.82 11.75
N GLY A 167 7.18 -3.57 11.28
CA GLY A 167 6.14 -3.06 10.40
C GLY A 167 6.00 -3.77 9.05
N VAL A 168 7.01 -4.52 8.60
CA VAL A 168 6.93 -5.26 7.33
C VAL A 168 5.96 -6.43 7.44
N ALA A 169 6.04 -7.21 8.52
CA ALA A 169 5.16 -8.36 8.74
C ALA A 169 3.84 -8.00 9.42
N ALA A 170 3.83 -6.96 10.27
CA ALA A 170 2.66 -6.58 11.05
C ALA A 170 1.42 -6.19 10.23
N ARG A 171 1.58 -5.89 8.93
CA ARG A 171 0.49 -5.57 8.01
C ARG A 171 -0.28 -6.78 7.48
N ILE A 172 0.24 -7.98 7.65
CA ILE A 172 -0.43 -9.21 7.22
C ILE A 172 -1.16 -9.79 8.42
N PRO A 173 -2.51 -9.75 8.46
CA PRO A 173 -3.25 -10.25 9.61
C PRO A 173 -3.21 -11.77 9.69
N THR A 174 -3.42 -12.31 10.91
CA THR A 174 -3.76 -13.72 11.14
C THR A 174 -5.21 -13.77 11.61
N ARG A 175 -6.00 -14.70 11.09
CA ARG A 175 -7.44 -14.77 11.34
C ARG A 175 -7.85 -16.14 11.88
N SER A 176 -8.83 -16.14 12.79
CA SER A 176 -9.45 -17.39 13.30
C SER A 176 -10.65 -17.86 12.49
N ASN A 177 -11.21 -17.02 11.63
CA ASN A 177 -12.33 -17.32 10.73
C ASN A 177 -11.84 -17.72 9.33
N ASP A 178 -12.77 -17.87 8.37
CA ASP A 178 -12.48 -18.26 6.99
C ASP A 178 -12.34 -17.08 6.03
N ASP A 179 -12.32 -15.83 6.50
CA ASP A 179 -12.15 -14.67 5.62
C ASP A 179 -10.77 -14.72 4.94
N ASP A 180 -10.76 -14.99 3.64
CA ASP A 180 -9.58 -15.15 2.81
C ASP A 180 -9.25 -13.90 1.97
N ARG A 181 -9.96 -12.79 2.17
CA ARG A 181 -9.66 -11.53 1.52
C ARG A 181 -8.31 -11.00 1.98
N TYR A 182 -7.49 -10.56 1.05
CA TYR A 182 -6.18 -9.99 1.39
C TYR A 182 -6.31 -8.66 2.10
N PHE A 183 -7.26 -7.82 1.66
CA PHE A 183 -7.62 -6.54 2.28
C PHE A 183 -8.99 -6.64 2.95
N THR A 184 -9.21 -5.79 3.95
CA THR A 184 -10.51 -5.65 4.65
C THR A 184 -11.12 -4.25 4.47
N ASP A 185 -10.54 -3.46 3.56
CA ASP A 185 -11.01 -2.12 3.27
C ASP A 185 -12.41 -2.11 2.68
N THR A 186 -13.17 -1.05 2.97
CA THR A 186 -14.56 -0.86 2.52
C THR A 186 -14.66 -0.76 1.00
N PHE A 187 -13.71 -0.07 0.38
CA PHE A 187 -13.67 0.12 -1.07
C PHE A 187 -12.53 -0.71 -1.65
N GLN A 188 -12.88 -1.73 -2.44
CA GLN A 188 -11.94 -2.61 -3.13
C GLN A 188 -12.38 -2.77 -4.57
N PHE A 189 -11.62 -2.19 -5.50
CA PHE A 189 -12.04 -2.07 -6.90
C PHE A 189 -10.84 -2.06 -7.84
N MET A 190 -11.12 -2.23 -9.13
CA MET A 190 -10.23 -1.93 -10.24
C MET A 190 -10.87 -0.90 -11.16
N PRO A 191 -10.12 0.04 -11.76
CA PRO A 191 -10.67 0.91 -12.78
C PRO A 191 -11.23 0.09 -13.95
N ALA A 192 -12.48 0.31 -14.33
CA ALA A 192 -13.17 -0.54 -15.30
C ALA A 192 -12.52 -0.53 -16.69
N GLN A 193 -11.90 0.60 -17.10
CA GLN A 193 -11.16 0.76 -18.34
C GLN A 193 -9.63 0.70 -18.16
N GLY A 194 -9.17 0.35 -16.95
CA GLY A 194 -7.76 0.36 -16.57
C GLY A 194 -7.29 1.68 -15.96
N TYR A 195 -6.10 1.63 -15.37
CA TYR A 195 -5.48 2.79 -14.71
C TYR A 195 -5.04 3.86 -15.72
N THR A 196 -4.51 3.45 -16.86
CA THR A 196 -4.02 4.40 -17.87
C THR A 196 -5.15 5.31 -18.36
N ALA A 197 -6.32 4.73 -18.66
CA ALA A 197 -7.50 5.51 -19.05
C ALA A 197 -7.98 6.47 -17.94
N MET A 198 -7.86 6.07 -16.66
CA MET A 198 -8.13 6.96 -15.53
C MET A 198 -7.14 8.12 -15.47
N PHE A 199 -5.83 7.87 -15.67
CA PHE A 199 -4.81 8.92 -15.67
C PHE A 199 -4.96 9.86 -16.87
N GLU A 200 -5.33 9.36 -18.04
CA GLU A 200 -5.64 10.19 -19.21
C GLU A 200 -6.72 11.22 -18.87
N LYS A 201 -7.82 10.79 -18.23
CA LYS A 201 -8.88 11.71 -17.80
C LYS A 201 -8.41 12.70 -16.71
N MET A 202 -7.57 12.27 -15.78
CA MET A 202 -7.01 13.15 -14.75
C MET A 202 -6.13 14.25 -15.35
N LEU A 203 -5.40 13.95 -16.40
CA LEU A 203 -4.45 14.86 -17.04
C LEU A 203 -5.04 15.62 -18.26
N ALA A 204 -6.34 15.49 -18.53
CA ALA A 204 -6.99 16.06 -19.72
C ALA A 204 -7.23 17.57 -19.67
N SER A 205 -6.95 18.25 -18.55
CA SER A 205 -7.12 19.70 -18.45
C SER A 205 -6.23 20.44 -19.45
N PRO A 206 -6.72 21.50 -20.15
CA PRO A 206 -5.91 22.34 -21.03
C PRO A 206 -4.78 23.08 -20.31
N ASP A 207 -4.87 23.21 -18.97
CA ASP A 207 -3.83 23.82 -18.15
C ASP A 207 -2.71 22.83 -17.76
N ILE A 208 -2.81 21.56 -18.19
CA ILE A 208 -1.80 20.53 -17.98
C ILE A 208 -1.14 20.17 -19.30
N GLU A 209 0.16 20.40 -19.38
CA GLU A 209 0.99 19.85 -20.45
C GLU A 209 1.76 18.65 -19.95
N VAL A 210 1.79 17.54 -20.70
CA VAL A 210 2.54 16.33 -20.35
C VAL A 210 3.64 16.08 -21.36
N ARG A 211 4.87 15.95 -20.90
CA ARG A 211 6.03 15.55 -21.72
C ARG A 211 6.60 14.25 -21.20
N LEU A 212 6.47 13.21 -21.98
CA LEU A 212 7.00 11.88 -21.73
C LEU A 212 8.39 11.74 -22.36
N SER A 213 9.11 10.67 -21.98
CA SER A 213 10.51 10.44 -22.42
C SER A 213 11.39 11.65 -22.17
N THR A 214 11.15 12.35 -21.06
CA THR A 214 11.77 13.63 -20.72
C THR A 214 12.35 13.60 -19.33
N ASP A 215 13.65 13.83 -19.21
CA ASP A 215 14.33 13.87 -17.91
C ASP A 215 14.17 15.23 -17.23
N TYR A 216 14.08 15.22 -15.90
CA TYR A 216 13.97 16.44 -15.10
C TYR A 216 15.20 17.34 -15.25
N ASP A 217 16.40 16.75 -15.27
CA ASP A 217 17.65 17.51 -15.33
C ASP A 217 17.80 18.25 -16.67
N GLU A 218 17.28 17.70 -17.75
CA GLU A 218 17.21 18.36 -19.06
C GLU A 218 16.23 19.53 -19.03
N MET A 219 15.05 19.31 -18.43
CA MET A 219 13.96 20.30 -18.46
C MET A 219 14.20 21.49 -17.54
N LYS A 220 14.76 21.26 -16.35
CA LYS A 220 14.96 22.32 -15.34
C LYS A 220 15.83 23.49 -15.83
N ALA A 221 16.69 23.24 -16.84
CA ALA A 221 17.60 24.23 -17.39
C ALA A 221 16.97 25.11 -18.50
N ILE A 222 15.88 24.63 -19.14
CA ILE A 222 15.33 25.26 -20.36
C ILE A 222 13.91 25.80 -20.19
N ILE A 223 13.25 25.50 -19.07
CA ILE A 223 11.86 25.90 -18.82
C ILE A 223 11.78 26.83 -17.62
N GLU A 224 10.99 27.89 -17.77
CA GLU A 224 10.64 28.78 -16.66
C GLU A 224 9.45 28.23 -15.87
N TYR A 225 9.62 28.01 -14.58
CA TYR A 225 8.57 27.56 -13.67
C TYR A 225 8.67 28.26 -12.31
N GLY A 226 7.56 28.26 -11.57
CA GLY A 226 7.49 28.87 -10.23
C GLY A 226 7.89 27.94 -9.10
N HIS A 227 7.52 26.64 -9.20
CA HIS A 227 7.73 25.65 -8.13
C HIS A 227 7.80 24.23 -8.70
N VAL A 228 8.60 23.36 -8.07
CA VAL A 228 8.72 21.95 -8.45
C VAL A 228 7.93 21.05 -7.50
N VAL A 229 7.20 20.09 -8.05
CA VAL A 229 6.68 18.93 -7.32
C VAL A 229 7.45 17.70 -7.77
N TYR A 230 8.30 17.17 -6.90
CA TYR A 230 9.19 16.06 -7.23
C TYR A 230 8.70 14.74 -6.66
N THR A 231 8.51 13.71 -7.50
CA THR A 231 8.01 12.39 -7.08
C THR A 231 9.02 11.26 -7.22
N GLY A 232 10.21 11.54 -7.75
CA GLY A 232 11.32 10.59 -7.89
C GLY A 232 12.03 10.28 -6.58
N PRO A 233 13.09 9.45 -6.59
CA PRO A 233 13.89 9.16 -5.40
C PRO A 233 14.57 10.42 -4.85
N ILE A 234 14.42 10.66 -3.55
CA ILE A 234 14.94 11.87 -2.90
C ILE A 234 16.47 11.96 -2.96
N ASP A 235 17.15 10.83 -2.84
CA ASP A 235 18.62 10.73 -2.93
C ASP A 235 19.13 11.11 -4.33
N ALA A 236 18.39 10.73 -5.38
CA ALA A 236 18.71 11.11 -6.75
C ALA A 236 18.60 12.65 -6.96
N TYR A 237 17.54 13.27 -6.41
CA TYR A 237 17.39 14.74 -6.47
C TYR A 237 18.61 15.48 -5.92
N PHE A 238 19.18 14.99 -4.82
CA PHE A 238 20.39 15.57 -4.20
C PHE A 238 21.70 14.97 -4.72
N GLY A 239 21.71 14.37 -5.91
CA GLY A 239 22.92 13.82 -6.55
C GLY A 239 23.63 12.77 -5.72
N TYR A 240 22.88 12.00 -4.92
CA TYR A 240 23.40 10.95 -4.04
C TYR A 240 24.44 11.43 -3.02
N ARG A 241 24.32 12.68 -2.56
CA ARG A 241 25.30 13.36 -1.69
C ARG A 241 25.70 12.58 -0.45
N PHE A 242 24.80 11.74 0.09
CA PHE A 242 25.04 10.89 1.26
C PHE A 242 25.12 9.39 0.91
N GLY A 243 25.23 9.07 -0.38
CA GLY A 243 25.12 7.72 -0.91
C GLY A 243 23.70 7.34 -1.31
N LYS A 244 23.56 6.26 -2.08
CA LYS A 244 22.25 5.78 -2.55
C LYS A 244 21.44 5.20 -1.39
N LEU A 245 20.16 5.53 -1.37
CA LEU A 245 19.21 4.84 -0.49
C LEU A 245 19.03 3.40 -0.98
N PRO A 246 19.03 2.41 -0.08
CA PRO A 246 18.84 1.02 -0.47
C PRO A 246 17.38 0.75 -0.85
N TYR A 247 17.17 0.31 -2.09
CA TYR A 247 15.88 -0.12 -2.62
C TYR A 247 15.95 -1.57 -3.07
N ARG A 248 14.79 -2.23 -3.13
CA ARG A 248 14.60 -3.45 -3.90
C ARG A 248 14.03 -3.08 -5.26
N SER A 249 14.51 -3.78 -6.26
CA SER A 249 13.99 -3.75 -7.62
C SER A 249 13.17 -5.02 -7.90
N LEU A 250 12.41 -5.01 -9.00
CA LEU A 250 11.66 -6.15 -9.50
C LEU A 250 11.93 -6.33 -11.00
N TYR A 251 12.05 -7.57 -11.40
CA TYR A 251 11.96 -7.97 -12.79
C TYR A 251 10.64 -8.71 -13.02
N PHE A 252 9.96 -8.37 -14.10
CA PHE A 252 8.65 -8.91 -14.47
C PHE A 252 8.77 -9.75 -15.75
N GLU A 253 8.46 -11.03 -15.63
CA GLU A 253 8.37 -11.95 -16.77
C GLU A 253 6.90 -12.12 -17.14
N HIS A 254 6.50 -11.51 -18.27
CA HIS A 254 5.13 -11.61 -18.79
C HIS A 254 5.01 -12.81 -19.72
N LEU A 255 3.95 -13.59 -19.53
CA LEU A 255 3.68 -14.79 -20.33
C LEU A 255 2.21 -14.81 -20.75
N HIS A 256 1.95 -15.19 -21.99
CA HIS A 256 0.59 -15.41 -22.52
C HIS A 256 0.34 -16.90 -22.76
N ARG A 257 -0.91 -17.32 -22.56
CA ARG A 257 -1.41 -18.67 -22.90
C ARG A 257 -2.69 -18.54 -23.72
N SER A 258 -2.59 -18.84 -25.02
CA SER A 258 -3.72 -18.86 -25.94
C SER A 258 -4.62 -20.07 -25.65
N GLY A 259 -5.94 -19.91 -25.82
CA GLY A 259 -6.90 -20.98 -25.66
C GLY A 259 -7.12 -21.49 -24.24
N VAL A 260 -6.48 -20.88 -23.24
CA VAL A 260 -6.65 -21.18 -21.83
C VAL A 260 -7.40 -20.05 -21.16
N GLU A 261 -8.55 -20.34 -20.62
CA GLU A 261 -9.38 -19.31 -19.99
C GLU A 261 -8.70 -18.74 -18.73
N ARG A 262 -8.21 -19.60 -17.84
CA ARG A 262 -7.49 -19.24 -16.61
C ARG A 262 -6.45 -20.31 -16.27
N LEU A 263 -5.29 -19.86 -15.78
CA LEU A 263 -4.19 -20.70 -15.33
C LEU A 263 -4.20 -20.93 -13.83
N GLN A 264 -4.79 -20.02 -13.07
CA GLN A 264 -4.79 -20.02 -11.62
C GLN A 264 -6.22 -19.98 -11.07
N PRO A 265 -6.48 -20.55 -9.89
CA PRO A 265 -7.79 -20.45 -9.25
C PRO A 265 -8.06 -19.09 -8.62
N THR A 266 -7.04 -18.21 -8.54
CA THR A 266 -7.11 -16.88 -7.91
C THR A 266 -6.16 -15.90 -8.61
N GLY A 267 -6.34 -14.62 -8.36
CA GLY A 267 -5.56 -13.56 -9.00
C GLY A 267 -4.06 -13.65 -8.73
N THR A 268 -3.64 -14.04 -7.53
CA THR A 268 -2.24 -14.11 -7.16
C THR A 268 -1.92 -15.37 -6.35
N ILE A 269 -0.84 -16.05 -6.73
CA ILE A 269 -0.24 -17.15 -5.99
C ILE A 269 1.16 -16.76 -5.57
N ASN A 270 1.42 -16.80 -4.26
CA ASN A 270 2.75 -16.62 -3.68
C ASN A 270 3.48 -17.96 -3.64
N TYR A 271 4.80 -17.92 -3.88
CA TYR A 271 5.70 -19.07 -3.80
C TYR A 271 6.77 -18.79 -2.74
N PRO A 272 6.51 -19.08 -1.47
CA PRO A 272 7.46 -18.79 -0.40
C PRO A 272 8.80 -19.50 -0.57
N ASN A 273 8.79 -20.79 -0.85
CA ASN A 273 9.96 -21.65 -0.76
C ASN A 273 10.46 -22.17 -2.11
N ASP A 274 9.53 -22.40 -3.04
CA ASP A 274 9.87 -22.89 -4.38
C ASP A 274 10.16 -21.72 -5.32
N HIS A 275 10.96 -21.97 -6.36
CA HIS A 275 11.30 -21.04 -7.44
C HIS A 275 12.03 -19.76 -6.99
N GLU A 276 12.57 -19.02 -7.96
CA GLU A 276 13.21 -17.72 -7.71
C GLU A 276 12.21 -16.56 -7.65
N TYR A 277 11.08 -16.67 -8.37
CA TYR A 277 10.03 -15.67 -8.29
C TYR A 277 9.28 -15.77 -6.97
N THR A 278 8.76 -14.63 -6.51
CA THR A 278 7.98 -14.59 -5.27
C THR A 278 6.49 -14.86 -5.51
N ARG A 279 5.97 -14.51 -6.69
CA ARG A 279 4.55 -14.70 -7.02
C ARG A 279 4.29 -14.73 -8.52
N ILE A 280 3.13 -15.29 -8.84
CA ILE A 280 2.52 -15.20 -10.16
C ILE A 280 1.19 -14.51 -10.02
N THR A 281 0.93 -13.51 -10.87
CA THR A 281 -0.37 -12.83 -10.96
C THR A 281 -0.99 -13.06 -12.33
N GLU A 282 -2.27 -13.42 -12.36
CA GLU A 282 -3.07 -13.58 -13.54
C GLU A 282 -4.05 -12.42 -13.69
N PHE A 283 -3.90 -11.61 -14.73
CA PHE A 283 -4.57 -10.33 -14.85
C PHE A 283 -6.08 -10.42 -15.04
N LYS A 284 -6.59 -11.45 -15.70
CA LYS A 284 -8.04 -11.62 -15.93
C LYS A 284 -8.87 -11.70 -14.64
N HIS A 285 -8.26 -12.20 -13.55
CA HIS A 285 -8.94 -12.18 -12.25
C HIS A 285 -9.11 -10.75 -11.70
N LEU A 286 -8.11 -9.89 -11.93
CA LEU A 286 -8.10 -8.53 -11.40
C LEU A 286 -9.04 -7.62 -12.19
N THR A 287 -8.93 -7.69 -13.52
CA THR A 287 -9.59 -6.76 -14.44
C THR A 287 -10.99 -7.16 -14.84
N GLY A 288 -11.39 -8.41 -14.59
CA GLY A 288 -12.70 -8.95 -15.01
C GLY A 288 -12.88 -9.05 -16.53
N GLN A 289 -11.84 -8.77 -17.32
CA GLN A 289 -11.89 -8.78 -18.77
C GLN A 289 -12.20 -10.16 -19.34
N GLN A 290 -12.95 -10.20 -20.44
CA GLN A 290 -13.22 -11.41 -21.19
C GLN A 290 -12.21 -11.56 -22.34
N HIS A 291 -11.52 -12.69 -22.40
CA HIS A 291 -10.56 -13.01 -23.44
C HIS A 291 -10.40 -14.54 -23.57
N ARG A 292 -10.15 -15.05 -24.78
CA ARG A 292 -9.97 -16.49 -25.03
C ARG A 292 -8.68 -17.06 -24.48
N GLY A 293 -7.64 -16.21 -24.36
CA GLY A 293 -6.38 -16.54 -23.71
C GLY A 293 -6.27 -15.82 -22.37
N THR A 294 -5.16 -16.06 -21.68
CA THR A 294 -4.84 -15.37 -20.41
C THR A 294 -3.39 -14.96 -20.37
N SER A 295 -3.10 -13.86 -19.66
CA SER A 295 -1.73 -13.37 -19.44
C SER A 295 -1.43 -13.31 -17.95
N ILE A 296 -0.24 -13.76 -17.62
CA ILE A 296 0.30 -13.76 -16.25
C ILE A 296 1.60 -12.99 -16.18
N VAL A 297 1.98 -12.60 -14.99
CA VAL A 297 3.31 -12.06 -14.69
C VAL A 297 3.93 -12.82 -13.52
N LYS A 298 5.21 -13.20 -13.67
CA LYS A 298 6.05 -13.67 -12.57
C LYS A 298 6.93 -12.53 -12.09
N GLU A 299 7.02 -12.36 -10.78
CA GLU A 299 7.79 -11.30 -10.14
C GLU A 299 9.07 -11.85 -9.51
N TYR A 300 10.22 -11.34 -9.97
CA TYR A 300 11.55 -11.69 -9.48
C TYR A 300 12.16 -10.50 -8.75
N PRO A 301 12.29 -10.55 -7.43
CA PRO A 301 12.96 -9.49 -6.68
C PRO A 301 14.46 -9.45 -6.98
N ARG A 302 15.00 -8.23 -7.16
CA ARG A 302 16.40 -7.98 -7.46
C ARG A 302 17.01 -6.94 -6.52
N ALA A 303 18.32 -7.04 -6.32
CA ALA A 303 19.05 -6.04 -5.54
C ALA A 303 19.25 -4.74 -6.32
N GLU A 304 19.39 -4.85 -7.65
CA GLU A 304 19.69 -3.74 -8.55
C GLU A 304 18.60 -3.53 -9.58
N GLY A 305 18.49 -2.31 -10.11
CA GLY A 305 17.51 -1.91 -11.11
C GLY A 305 16.72 -0.67 -10.68
N GLU A 306 15.57 -0.44 -11.29
CA GLU A 306 14.68 0.65 -10.88
C GLU A 306 14.18 0.45 -9.44
N PRO A 307 14.10 1.53 -8.63
CA PRO A 307 13.66 1.45 -7.25
C PRO A 307 12.15 1.20 -7.16
N TYR A 308 11.76 0.08 -6.54
CA TYR A 308 10.35 -0.26 -6.27
C TYR A 308 10.00 -0.09 -4.80
N TYR A 309 10.82 -0.62 -3.89
CA TYR A 309 10.55 -0.62 -2.47
C TYR A 309 11.78 -0.19 -1.68
N PRO A 310 11.70 0.87 -0.86
CA PRO A 310 12.76 1.18 0.10
C PRO A 310 12.86 0.04 1.11
N ILE A 311 14.08 -0.38 1.44
CA ILE A 311 14.32 -1.48 2.40
C ILE A 311 14.12 -0.94 3.82
N PRO A 312 13.11 -1.43 4.59
CA PRO A 312 12.75 -0.88 5.89
C PRO A 312 13.66 -1.41 7.00
N ARG A 313 14.79 -0.73 7.19
CA ARG A 313 15.78 -0.94 8.26
C ARG A 313 16.10 0.37 8.95
N LYS A 314 16.50 0.31 10.23
CA LYS A 314 16.83 1.50 11.03
C LYS A 314 17.97 2.33 10.41
N GLU A 315 18.99 1.65 9.86
CA GLU A 315 20.13 2.30 9.20
C GLU A 315 19.70 3.09 7.97
N ASN A 316 18.78 2.54 7.19
CA ASN A 316 18.24 3.17 5.99
C ASN A 316 17.35 4.36 6.34
N GLU A 317 16.62 4.26 7.46
CA GLU A 317 15.84 5.38 7.99
C GLU A 317 16.72 6.55 8.39
N ALA A 318 17.86 6.28 9.05
CA ALA A 318 18.84 7.32 9.42
C ALA A 318 19.40 8.02 8.18
N LEU A 319 19.75 7.28 7.13
CA LEU A 319 20.21 7.85 5.86
C LEU A 319 19.12 8.70 5.19
N PHE A 320 17.88 8.22 5.16
CA PHE A 320 16.74 8.98 4.64
C PHE A 320 16.51 10.28 5.41
N MET A 321 16.64 10.28 6.73
CA MET A 321 16.47 11.48 7.55
C MET A 321 17.50 12.57 7.21
N ARG A 322 18.71 12.20 6.79
CA ARG A 322 19.71 13.16 6.29
C ARG A 322 19.25 13.85 4.99
N TYR A 323 18.65 13.08 4.05
CA TYR A 323 18.08 13.65 2.83
C TYR A 323 16.82 14.49 3.12
N ASN A 324 15.99 14.05 4.05
CA ASN A 324 14.81 14.81 4.46
C ASN A 324 15.19 16.16 5.09
N ALA A 325 16.29 16.24 5.84
CA ALA A 325 16.80 17.51 6.35
C ALA A 325 17.19 18.48 5.22
N LEU A 326 17.88 17.99 4.17
CA LEU A 326 18.15 18.81 2.98
C LEU A 326 16.87 19.26 2.27
N ALA A 327 15.86 18.37 2.19
CA ALA A 327 14.58 18.72 1.57
C ALA A 327 13.78 19.78 2.33
N GLU A 328 14.03 19.95 3.63
CA GLU A 328 13.45 21.02 4.45
C GLU A 328 14.11 22.38 4.21
N GLU A 329 15.36 22.39 3.72
CA GLU A 329 16.12 23.61 3.41
C GLU A 329 15.81 24.17 2.02
N VAL A 330 15.28 23.34 1.11
CA VAL A 330 14.95 23.75 -0.26
C VAL A 330 13.56 24.36 -0.34
N ASP A 331 13.48 25.60 -0.81
CA ASP A 331 12.25 26.40 -0.78
C ASP A 331 11.36 26.28 -2.02
N ASP A 332 11.91 25.98 -3.16
CA ASP A 332 11.24 25.92 -4.47
C ASP A 332 10.80 24.52 -4.89
N VAL A 333 10.96 23.52 -4.01
CA VAL A 333 10.58 22.12 -4.28
C VAL A 333 9.70 21.54 -3.18
N THR A 334 8.69 20.76 -3.59
CA THR A 334 7.88 19.92 -2.71
C THR A 334 8.07 18.46 -3.07
N PHE A 335 8.59 17.66 -2.14
CA PHE A 335 8.74 16.22 -2.32
C PHE A 335 7.44 15.50 -1.95
N VAL A 336 6.94 14.66 -2.87
CA VAL A 336 5.72 13.87 -2.68
C VAL A 336 5.89 12.46 -3.24
N GLY A 337 5.12 11.50 -2.70
CA GLY A 337 5.14 10.12 -3.17
C GLY A 337 6.08 9.22 -2.37
N ARG A 338 6.04 7.94 -2.69
CA ARG A 338 6.68 6.86 -1.92
C ARG A 338 8.20 6.92 -1.90
N LEU A 339 8.82 7.34 -2.99
CA LEU A 339 10.28 7.38 -3.13
C LEU A 339 10.89 8.70 -2.64
N SER A 340 10.08 9.77 -2.58
CA SER A 340 10.54 11.11 -2.19
C SER A 340 10.26 11.46 -0.73
N ALA A 341 9.12 11.04 -0.20
CA ALA A 341 8.59 11.57 1.06
C ALA A 341 8.42 10.52 2.15
N SER A 342 8.66 9.24 1.90
CA SER A 342 8.23 8.23 2.86
C SER A 342 9.06 6.95 2.96
N THR A 343 10.08 6.95 3.77
CA THR A 343 10.33 5.77 4.61
C THR A 343 9.33 5.71 5.78
N ARG A 344 8.61 6.79 6.08
CA ARG A 344 7.65 6.90 7.20
C ARG A 344 6.29 6.24 6.97
N LEU A 345 5.86 6.01 5.73
CA LEU A 345 4.54 5.39 5.46
C LEU A 345 4.51 3.89 5.81
N LEU A 346 5.65 3.26 6.03
CA LEU A 346 5.73 1.85 6.38
C LEU A 346 5.87 1.56 7.89
N GLN A 347 6.15 2.55 8.75
CA GLN A 347 6.60 2.26 10.10
C GLN A 347 5.87 2.93 11.26
N HIS A 348 5.06 3.98 11.10
CA HIS A 348 4.52 4.69 12.26
C HIS A 348 3.02 5.02 12.15
N GLY A 349 2.30 4.54 13.18
CA GLY A 349 0.95 4.94 13.50
C GLY A 349 0.80 6.43 13.88
N PRO A 350 -0.40 6.86 14.33
CA PRO A 350 -0.85 8.26 14.46
C PRO A 350 0.02 9.21 15.29
N SER A 351 0.96 8.71 16.10
CA SER A 351 1.79 9.52 17.00
C SER A 351 2.89 10.35 16.31
N CYS A 352 3.34 9.95 15.12
CA CYS A 352 4.39 10.68 14.39
C CYS A 352 3.88 11.96 13.69
N TRP A 353 2.56 12.04 13.45
CA TRP A 353 1.91 13.22 12.87
C TRP A 353 1.88 14.45 13.80
N ARG A 354 1.90 14.24 15.11
CA ARG A 354 1.88 15.35 16.09
C ARG A 354 3.23 16.06 16.21
N ARG A 355 4.36 15.39 15.95
CA ARG A 355 5.68 16.05 15.97
C ARG A 355 5.98 16.90 14.73
N ALA A 356 5.44 16.54 13.58
CA ALA A 356 5.57 17.35 12.35
C ALA A 356 4.77 18.67 12.41
N GLN A 357 3.83 18.80 13.37
CA GLN A 357 3.11 20.06 13.61
C GLN A 357 3.90 21.06 14.47
N GLY A 358 4.96 20.63 15.16
CA GLY A 358 5.78 21.47 16.04
C GLY A 358 6.84 22.34 15.33
N CYS A 359 7.19 22.05 14.11
CA CYS A 359 8.13 22.86 13.29
C CYS A 359 7.41 23.91 12.43
N ARG A 360 6.55 24.73 13.07
CA ARG A 360 5.95 25.89 12.40
C ARG A 360 6.72 27.15 12.77
N ARG A 361 7.82 27.43 12.08
CA ARG A 361 8.33 28.80 11.95
C ARG A 361 8.84 28.96 10.53
N GLY A 362 8.13 29.71 9.69
CA GLY A 362 8.65 30.30 8.48
C GLY A 362 8.14 29.85 7.12
N LEU A 363 7.13 28.96 7.02
CA LEU A 363 6.55 28.63 5.70
C LEU A 363 5.49 29.67 5.29
N SER A 364 5.58 30.22 4.06
CA SER A 364 4.53 31.07 3.51
C SER A 364 3.18 30.34 3.48
N LYS A 365 2.07 31.10 3.57
CA LYS A 365 0.69 30.54 3.54
C LYS A 365 0.46 29.64 2.31
N GLU A 366 1.08 29.93 1.18
CA GLU A 366 0.95 29.16 -0.05
C GLU A 366 1.60 27.77 0.06
N LYS A 367 2.81 27.66 0.63
CA LYS A 367 3.51 26.38 0.85
C LYS A 367 2.77 25.49 1.83
N SER A 368 2.17 26.08 2.88
CA SER A 368 1.37 25.34 3.84
C SER A 368 0.08 24.80 3.21
N ASN A 369 -0.52 25.55 2.29
CA ASN A 369 -1.69 25.14 1.53
C ASN A 369 -1.36 24.07 0.48
N LEU A 370 -0.27 24.22 -0.27
CA LEU A 370 0.17 23.25 -1.26
C LEU A 370 0.50 21.90 -0.62
N ARG A 371 1.26 21.89 0.49
CA ARG A 371 1.53 20.68 1.29
C ARG A 371 0.25 20.08 1.88
N ARG A 372 -0.72 20.90 2.22
CA ARG A 372 -2.04 20.46 2.71
C ARG A 372 -2.87 19.86 1.58
N ASP A 373 -2.82 20.40 0.38
CA ASP A 373 -3.61 19.99 -0.76
C ASP A 373 -3.02 18.76 -1.46
N CYS A 374 -1.71 18.70 -1.61
CA CYS A 374 -1.02 17.46 -1.98
C CYS A 374 -1.19 16.36 -0.90
N ARG A 375 -1.26 16.72 0.41
CA ARG A 375 -1.59 15.79 1.50
C ARG A 375 -3.05 15.32 1.47
N LEU A 376 -3.99 16.17 1.06
CA LEU A 376 -5.39 15.80 0.87
C LEU A 376 -5.57 14.75 -0.24
N SER A 377 -4.63 14.69 -1.19
CA SER A 377 -4.57 13.70 -2.25
C SER A 377 -3.94 12.36 -1.81
N PHE A 378 -3.17 12.36 -0.72
CA PHE A 378 -2.36 11.22 -0.26
C PHE A 378 -2.71 10.69 1.13
N ASP A 379 -3.89 10.95 1.66
CA ASP A 379 -4.47 10.05 2.63
C ASP A 379 -4.81 8.71 1.91
N VAL A 380 -3.76 8.08 1.34
CA VAL A 380 -3.79 6.65 1.08
C VAL A 380 -4.12 6.02 2.42
N PRO A 381 -5.16 5.20 2.52
CA PRO A 381 -5.66 4.73 3.80
C PRO A 381 -4.56 4.07 4.59
N LYS A 382 -4.59 4.29 5.88
CA LYS A 382 -3.82 3.59 6.89
C LYS A 382 -4.20 2.10 7.00
N SER A 383 -4.51 1.43 5.89
CA SER A 383 -4.70 -0.01 5.86
C SER A 383 -3.41 -0.77 6.22
N ASP A 384 -2.27 -0.08 6.21
CA ASP A 384 -1.01 -0.62 6.72
C ASP A 384 -0.79 -0.42 8.23
N SER A 385 -1.77 0.10 8.98
CA SER A 385 -1.64 0.39 10.42
C SER A 385 -2.72 -0.26 11.29
N TYR A 386 -3.30 -1.38 10.89
CA TYR A 386 -4.12 -2.18 11.80
C TYR A 386 -3.24 -3.26 12.45
N VAL A 387 -3.08 -3.12 13.72
CA VAL A 387 -2.87 -3.96 14.88
C VAL A 387 -1.74 -3.42 15.76
N ILE A 388 -1.99 -2.34 16.46
CA ILE A 388 -1.53 -2.12 17.85
C ILE A 388 -2.49 -1.08 18.47
N GLY A 389 -3.60 -1.55 19.02
CA GLY A 389 -4.57 -0.64 19.65
C GLY A 389 -5.67 -1.34 20.44
N LYS A 390 -5.39 -2.53 21.00
CA LYS A 390 -6.24 -3.12 22.04
C LYS A 390 -5.42 -3.96 22.99
N LEU A 391 -4.57 -3.32 23.80
CA LEU A 391 -4.12 -3.82 25.09
C LEU A 391 -3.50 -2.63 25.85
N ARG A 392 -4.28 -2.10 26.78
CA ARG A 392 -3.99 -1.27 27.94
C ARG A 392 -4.77 0.04 27.98
N ASP A 393 -6.00 -0.07 28.47
CA ASP A 393 -6.60 0.93 29.35
C ASP A 393 -7.44 0.18 30.39
N GLU A 394 -6.74 -0.42 31.35
CA GLU A 394 -7.26 -0.68 32.69
C GLU A 394 -6.13 -0.46 33.67
N LYS A 395 -6.33 0.58 34.46
CA LYS A 395 -5.72 1.01 35.70
C LYS A 395 -4.95 2.33 35.59
N VAL A 396 -5.62 3.34 36.05
CA VAL A 396 -5.22 4.32 37.06
C VAL A 396 -6.30 5.41 37.10
N PHE A 397 -7.24 5.34 38.03
CA PHE A 397 -7.81 6.46 38.73
C PHE A 397 -8.34 5.99 40.07
N GLY A 398 -7.65 6.36 41.11
CA GLY A 398 -8.14 6.38 42.47
C GLY A 398 -8.98 7.65 42.72
N PRO A 399 -9.62 7.78 43.89
CA PRO A 399 -10.91 8.45 44.03
C PRO A 399 -10.79 9.95 44.31
N PHE A 400 -11.71 10.73 43.80
CA PHE A 400 -12.08 12.03 44.38
C PHE A 400 -13.59 12.14 44.58
N SER A 401 -13.92 12.38 45.83
CA SER A 401 -15.22 12.63 46.43
C SER A 401 -15.88 13.93 45.94
N GLY A 402 -17.23 13.93 45.87
CA GLY A 402 -17.98 15.17 45.75
C GLY A 402 -19.45 14.97 45.35
N VAL A 403 -20.29 14.60 46.28
CA VAL A 403 -21.67 15.00 46.64
C VAL A 403 -22.50 15.69 45.54
N GLY A 404 -23.68 15.13 45.27
CA GLY A 404 -24.77 15.78 44.56
C GLY A 404 -25.96 14.84 44.32
N THR A 405 -26.84 14.74 45.30
CA THR A 405 -28.16 14.09 45.31
C THR A 405 -29.13 14.67 44.30
N VAL A 406 -30.04 13.87 43.72
CA VAL A 406 -31.51 13.95 43.64
C VAL A 406 -32.00 13.02 42.53
N SER A 407 -32.67 12.09 42.84
CA SER A 407 -34.02 11.52 43.03
C SER A 407 -34.54 10.64 41.88
N CYS A 408 -35.02 9.58 42.37
CA CYS A 408 -35.80 8.46 41.82
C CYS A 408 -37.10 8.90 41.11
N ILE A 409 -37.46 8.25 40.00
CA ILE A 409 -38.87 7.84 39.76
C ILE A 409 -38.89 6.46 39.10
N ARG A 410 -39.62 5.56 39.76
CA ARG A 410 -40.00 4.20 39.31
C ARG A 410 -41.26 4.27 38.44
N SER A 411 -41.38 3.32 37.55
CA SER A 411 -42.56 2.42 37.24
C SER A 411 -42.49 2.02 35.75
N GLY A 412 -42.78 0.86 35.28
CA GLY A 412 -43.47 -0.26 35.77
C GLY A 412 -43.52 -1.34 34.66
N SER A 413 -43.51 -2.56 35.08
CA SER A 413 -43.61 -3.82 34.35
C SER A 413 -44.80 -3.95 33.42
N LEU A 414 -44.62 -4.65 32.26
CA LEU A 414 -45.68 -5.58 31.77
C LEU A 414 -45.07 -6.68 30.87
N VAL A 415 -45.22 -7.87 31.37
CA VAL A 415 -45.00 -9.20 30.75
C VAL A 415 -46.09 -9.45 29.70
N ARG A 416 -45.73 -9.96 28.53
CA ARG A 416 -46.57 -10.95 27.79
C ARG A 416 -45.73 -11.88 26.93
N ARG A 417 -46.02 -13.18 27.12
CA ARG A 417 -45.49 -14.35 26.41
C ARG A 417 -46.25 -14.60 25.11
N PRO A 418 -45.76 -15.51 24.25
CA PRO A 418 -46.13 -15.63 22.85
C PRO A 418 -47.32 -16.56 22.60
N PRO A 419 -47.77 -16.71 21.36
CA PRO A 419 -48.39 -17.95 20.93
C PRO A 419 -47.60 -18.70 19.87
N THR A 420 -47.69 -20.01 20.02
CA THR A 420 -47.22 -21.11 19.18
C THR A 420 -48.16 -21.38 18.02
N LEU A 421 -47.56 -21.96 16.93
CA LEU A 421 -48.11 -22.95 15.98
C LEU A 421 -49.26 -22.52 15.03
N THR A 422 -49.06 -22.59 13.79
CA THR A 422 -49.18 -23.76 12.86
C THR A 422 -48.29 -23.56 11.64
#